data_b94ce0b23fd1f4bc0b75db40414db2c4
#
_entry.id   b94ce0b23fd1f4bc0b75db40414db2c4
#
_cell.length_a   1.000
_cell.length_b   1.000
_cell.length_c   1.000
_cell.angle_alpha   90.00
_cell.angle_beta   90.00
_cell.angle_gamma   90.00
#
_symmetry.space_group_name_H-M   'P 1'
#
loop_
_entity.id
_entity.type
_entity.pdbx_description
1 polymer ?
#
loop_
_entity_poly.entity_id
_entity_poly.type
_entity_poly.pdbx_seq_one_letter_code
_entity_poly.pdbx_strand_id
1 'polypeptide(L)'
;MHFGLGLPIGSPEQLTDWARRADDGPFRTLGLLDRIVYDNPEPLVTLAVLAGATTRVRLQTEVLLAPLREPALLAKQAATLDRLSGGRFTLGLGVGGRADDHQATGTDPRQRGRILDEQMTRMRRIWSGAEEIGPSPATPGGPEVLFGAFADPALQRIARHGDGFLCAAPPQWAGDLFAKVERFWTDAGRDGRPRMVAQVNVALESDVDEARTAILDYYGFTGDWARQTAERMLTTPEQVREAAKHFADLGADELMLYCWGTDPGQVDRLADVVS
;
A
#
# COMPACT_ATOMS: atom_id res chain seq x y z
N MET A 1 -13.12 11.86 -4.30
CA MET A 1 -11.96 11.08 -3.82
C MET A 1 -12.44 10.10 -2.76
N HIS A 2 -11.89 8.87 -2.71
CA HIS A 2 -12.21 7.88 -1.68
C HIS A 2 -11.22 7.94 -0.53
N PHE A 3 -11.58 7.30 0.58
CA PHE A 3 -10.68 7.13 1.73
C PHE A 3 -10.39 5.66 2.00
N GLY A 4 -9.15 5.34 2.31
CA GLY A 4 -8.70 4.05 2.81
C GLY A 4 -8.03 4.18 4.17
N LEU A 5 -7.87 3.07 4.85
CA LEU A 5 -7.12 2.99 6.12
C LEU A 5 -5.85 2.16 5.94
N GLY A 6 -4.71 2.72 6.32
CA GLY A 6 -3.51 1.94 6.60
C GLY A 6 -3.61 1.39 8.01
N LEU A 7 -3.53 0.07 8.12
CA LEU A 7 -3.68 -0.63 9.39
C LEU A 7 -2.40 -0.54 10.24
N PRO A 8 -2.50 -0.51 11.57
CA PRO A 8 -1.36 -0.55 12.46
C PRO A 8 -0.64 -1.91 12.34
N ILE A 9 0.67 -1.90 12.58
CA ILE A 9 1.52 -3.09 12.45
C ILE A 9 1.88 -3.75 13.78
N GLY A 10 1.60 -3.11 14.91
CA GLY A 10 2.05 -3.54 16.23
C GLY A 10 1.12 -4.49 16.99
N SER A 11 -0.10 -4.75 16.49
CA SER A 11 -1.10 -5.56 17.21
C SER A 11 -1.94 -6.41 16.26
N PRO A 12 -1.38 -7.49 15.72
CA PRO A 12 -2.05 -8.31 14.71
C PRO A 12 -3.39 -8.89 15.20
N GLU A 13 -3.54 -9.12 16.49
CA GLU A 13 -4.76 -9.68 17.12
C GLU A 13 -5.97 -8.74 16.97
N GLN A 14 -5.74 -7.44 16.89
CA GLN A 14 -6.78 -6.43 16.79
C GLN A 14 -7.19 -6.11 15.35
N LEU A 15 -6.39 -6.53 14.34
CA LEU A 15 -6.61 -6.16 12.94
C LEU A 15 -7.97 -6.60 12.39
N THR A 16 -8.55 -7.67 12.93
CA THR A 16 -9.89 -8.12 12.55
C THR A 16 -10.97 -7.14 13.04
N ASP A 17 -10.81 -6.54 14.23
CA ASP A 17 -11.74 -5.52 14.73
C ASP A 17 -11.62 -4.22 13.91
N TRP A 18 -10.39 -3.77 13.64
CA TRP A 18 -10.13 -2.66 12.70
C TRP A 18 -10.82 -2.88 11.36
N ALA A 19 -10.68 -4.09 10.79
CA ALA A 19 -11.22 -4.40 9.47
C ALA A 19 -12.75 -4.40 9.45
N ARG A 20 -13.40 -4.95 10.47
CA ARG A 20 -14.88 -4.95 10.59
C ARG A 20 -15.43 -3.54 10.71
N ARG A 21 -14.85 -2.71 11.60
CA ARG A 21 -15.25 -1.31 11.73
C ARG A 21 -15.11 -0.53 10.42
N ALA A 22 -14.00 -0.75 9.70
CA ALA A 22 -13.79 -0.13 8.40
C ALA A 22 -14.76 -0.66 7.33
N ASP A 23 -15.11 -1.95 7.36
CA ASP A 23 -16.09 -2.55 6.44
C ASP A 23 -17.49 -1.97 6.64
N ASP A 24 -17.85 -1.64 7.88
CA ASP A 24 -19.11 -0.97 8.24
C ASP A 24 -19.07 0.55 7.98
N GLY A 25 -17.87 1.15 7.89
CA GLY A 25 -17.65 2.59 7.78
C GLY A 25 -17.52 3.11 6.34
N PRO A 26 -17.08 4.37 6.16
CA PRO A 26 -16.98 5.02 4.85
C PRO A 26 -15.73 4.63 4.05
N PHE A 27 -14.85 3.81 4.58
CA PHE A 27 -13.58 3.48 3.98
C PHE A 27 -13.73 2.49 2.81
N ARG A 28 -12.91 2.69 1.79
CA ARG A 28 -12.90 1.84 0.59
C ARG A 28 -11.85 0.74 0.65
N THR A 29 -10.68 1.01 1.24
CA THR A 29 -9.51 0.13 1.20
C THR A 29 -8.89 -0.02 2.59
N LEU A 30 -8.38 -1.20 2.88
CA LEU A 30 -7.48 -1.50 3.99
C LEU A 30 -6.10 -1.80 3.45
N GLY A 31 -5.09 -1.05 3.91
CA GLY A 31 -3.69 -1.20 3.52
C GLY A 31 -2.85 -1.80 4.64
N LEU A 32 -1.88 -2.64 4.31
CA LEU A 32 -0.94 -3.20 5.28
C LEU A 32 0.50 -3.14 4.77
N LEU A 33 1.42 -2.67 5.62
CA LEU A 33 2.85 -2.58 5.34
C LEU A 33 3.52 -3.96 5.34
N ASP A 34 4.66 -4.04 4.66
CA ASP A 34 5.50 -5.23 4.59
C ASP A 34 6.94 -4.93 5.05
N ARG A 35 7.45 -5.76 5.92
CA ARG A 35 8.83 -5.84 6.36
C ARG A 35 9.19 -7.30 6.63
N ILE A 36 10.45 -7.66 6.45
CA ILE A 36 10.97 -8.99 6.79
C ILE A 36 11.61 -8.96 8.19
N VAL A 37 12.47 -7.97 8.43
CA VAL A 37 13.20 -7.82 9.70
C VAL A 37 12.52 -6.73 10.55
N TYR A 38 11.33 -7.04 11.02
CA TYR A 38 10.54 -6.19 11.91
C TYR A 38 9.44 -7.03 12.57
N ASP A 39 8.99 -6.65 13.75
CA ASP A 39 7.89 -7.33 14.46
C ASP A 39 6.54 -6.86 13.92
N ASN A 40 6.20 -7.29 12.73
CA ASN A 40 4.94 -7.03 12.06
C ASN A 40 4.38 -8.31 11.41
N PRO A 41 3.07 -8.43 11.27
CA PRO A 41 2.47 -9.59 10.61
C PRO A 41 2.81 -9.64 9.11
N GLU A 42 2.95 -10.84 8.55
CA GLU A 42 3.14 -11.02 7.11
C GLU A 42 1.87 -10.56 6.36
N PRO A 43 1.99 -9.62 5.40
CA PRO A 43 0.81 -8.93 4.87
C PRO A 43 -0.15 -9.84 4.09
N LEU A 44 0.32 -10.80 3.28
CA LEU A 44 -0.59 -11.64 2.49
C LEU A 44 -1.37 -12.64 3.36
N VAL A 45 -0.73 -13.18 4.40
CA VAL A 45 -1.38 -14.06 5.38
C VAL A 45 -2.43 -13.28 6.17
N THR A 46 -2.07 -12.08 6.63
CA THR A 46 -2.98 -11.22 7.38
C THR A 46 -4.17 -10.77 6.54
N LEU A 47 -3.92 -10.28 5.33
CA LEU A 47 -4.98 -9.83 4.42
C LEU A 47 -5.91 -11.00 4.01
N ALA A 48 -5.44 -12.26 4.00
CA ALA A 48 -6.31 -13.41 3.77
C ALA A 48 -7.30 -13.63 4.93
N VAL A 49 -6.85 -13.41 6.18
CA VAL A 49 -7.75 -13.45 7.34
C VAL A 49 -8.78 -12.31 7.25
N LEU A 50 -8.33 -11.10 6.92
CA LEU A 50 -9.23 -9.94 6.78
C LEU A 50 -10.20 -10.10 5.60
N ALA A 51 -9.82 -10.81 4.54
CA ALA A 51 -10.72 -11.14 3.43
C ALA A 51 -11.94 -11.96 3.89
N GLY A 52 -11.72 -12.89 4.83
CA GLY A 52 -12.79 -13.68 5.44
C GLY A 52 -13.62 -12.91 6.49
N ALA A 53 -13.08 -11.82 7.03
CA ALA A 53 -13.74 -11.02 8.07
C ALA A 53 -14.53 -9.81 7.50
N THR A 54 -14.38 -9.50 6.22
CA THR A 54 -14.95 -8.33 5.52
C THR A 54 -15.66 -8.72 4.23
N THR A 55 -16.57 -7.88 3.77
CA THR A 55 -17.38 -8.14 2.57
C THR A 55 -17.26 -7.06 1.50
N ARG A 56 -16.90 -5.82 1.87
CA ARG A 56 -16.98 -4.64 1.03
C ARG A 56 -15.63 -3.99 0.75
N VAL A 57 -14.84 -3.76 1.79
CA VAL A 57 -13.55 -3.05 1.64
C VAL A 57 -12.56 -3.82 0.78
N ARG A 58 -11.78 -3.10 -0.01
CA ARG A 58 -10.64 -3.65 -0.73
C ARG A 58 -9.49 -3.93 0.25
N LEU A 59 -8.66 -4.87 -0.10
CA LEU A 59 -7.49 -5.29 0.66
C LEU A 59 -6.24 -4.99 -0.15
N GLN A 60 -5.26 -4.30 0.43
CA GLN A 60 -4.12 -3.79 -0.32
C GLN A 60 -2.81 -3.96 0.44
N THR A 61 -1.75 -4.35 -0.23
CA THR A 61 -0.40 -4.25 0.33
C THR A 61 0.19 -2.85 0.11
N GLU A 62 0.91 -2.28 1.12
CA GLU A 62 1.31 -0.85 1.13
C GLU A 62 2.79 -0.59 1.48
N VAL A 63 3.76 -1.14 0.81
CA VAL A 63 3.76 -2.02 -0.36
C VAL A 63 4.42 -3.35 -0.02
N LEU A 64 4.07 -4.43 -0.72
CA LEU A 64 4.78 -5.70 -0.62
C LEU A 64 6.18 -5.58 -1.25
N LEU A 65 7.21 -6.06 -0.55
CA LEU A 65 8.60 -6.04 -1.02
C LEU A 65 8.84 -7.24 -1.96
N ALA A 66 8.32 -7.15 -3.19
CA ALA A 66 8.31 -8.26 -4.12
C ALA A 66 9.70 -8.87 -4.42
N PRO A 67 10.81 -8.09 -4.59
CA PRO A 67 12.13 -8.66 -4.86
C PRO A 67 12.65 -9.63 -3.79
N LEU A 68 12.05 -9.63 -2.61
CA LEU A 68 12.41 -10.51 -1.49
C LEU A 68 11.68 -11.86 -1.53
N ARG A 69 10.85 -12.11 -2.56
CA ARG A 69 9.96 -13.26 -2.67
C ARG A 69 10.15 -14.01 -3.99
N GLU A 70 9.89 -15.31 -3.97
CA GLU A 70 9.90 -16.13 -5.19
C GLU A 70 8.66 -15.81 -6.05
N PRO A 71 8.81 -15.48 -7.36
CA PRO A 71 7.72 -14.94 -8.18
C PRO A 71 6.57 -15.92 -8.45
N ALA A 72 6.82 -17.23 -8.59
CA ALA A 72 5.76 -18.19 -8.84
C ALA A 72 4.89 -18.37 -7.58
N LEU A 73 5.52 -18.43 -6.40
CA LEU A 73 4.81 -18.49 -5.14
C LEU A 73 4.01 -17.20 -4.89
N LEU A 74 4.60 -16.05 -5.13
CA LEU A 74 3.93 -14.75 -4.99
C LEU A 74 2.72 -14.64 -5.95
N ALA A 75 2.88 -15.05 -7.20
CA ALA A 75 1.77 -15.08 -8.17
C ALA A 75 0.61 -15.97 -7.69
N LYS A 76 0.94 -17.15 -7.16
CA LYS A 76 -0.05 -18.08 -6.58
C LYS A 76 -0.75 -17.50 -5.36
N GLN A 77 -0.01 -16.89 -4.44
CA GLN A 77 -0.56 -16.26 -3.23
C GLN A 77 -1.50 -15.10 -3.59
N ALA A 78 -1.07 -14.21 -4.50
CA ALA A 78 -1.87 -13.09 -4.98
C ALA A 78 -3.16 -13.53 -5.66
N ALA A 79 -3.10 -14.54 -6.54
CA ALA A 79 -4.28 -15.12 -7.19
C ALA A 79 -5.23 -15.79 -6.19
N THR A 80 -4.68 -16.47 -5.18
CA THR A 80 -5.48 -17.08 -4.11
C THR A 80 -6.22 -16.03 -3.29
N LEU A 81 -5.52 -14.96 -2.87
CA LEU A 81 -6.12 -13.89 -2.11
C LEU A 81 -7.16 -13.11 -2.93
N ASP A 82 -6.90 -12.88 -4.21
CA ASP A 82 -7.87 -12.26 -5.13
C ASP A 82 -9.16 -13.09 -5.21
N ARG A 83 -9.07 -14.42 -5.29
CA ARG A 83 -10.25 -15.30 -5.25
C ARG A 83 -10.96 -15.31 -3.90
N LEU A 84 -10.22 -15.43 -2.80
CA LEU A 84 -10.79 -15.46 -1.45
C LEU A 84 -11.51 -14.15 -1.11
N SER A 85 -11.01 -13.03 -1.62
CA SER A 85 -11.63 -11.72 -1.44
C SER A 85 -12.74 -11.41 -2.46
N GLY A 86 -12.99 -12.28 -3.46
CA GLY A 86 -13.95 -12.02 -4.53
C GLY A 86 -13.55 -10.85 -5.44
N GLY A 87 -12.24 -10.71 -5.74
CA GLY A 87 -11.71 -9.64 -6.60
C GLY A 87 -11.47 -8.30 -5.88
N ARG A 88 -11.52 -8.28 -4.54
CA ARG A 88 -11.25 -7.07 -3.74
C ARG A 88 -9.77 -6.83 -3.45
N PHE A 89 -8.87 -7.71 -3.91
CA PHE A 89 -7.44 -7.57 -3.63
C PHE A 89 -6.76 -6.61 -4.61
N THR A 90 -5.91 -5.74 -4.07
CA THR A 90 -4.97 -4.87 -4.81
C THR A 90 -3.55 -5.20 -4.35
N LEU A 91 -2.71 -5.57 -5.30
CA LEU A 91 -1.30 -5.89 -5.05
C LEU A 91 -0.46 -4.62 -5.19
N GLY A 92 -0.22 -3.93 -4.08
CA GLY A 92 0.72 -2.81 -4.01
C GLY A 92 2.16 -3.34 -3.87
N LEU A 93 3.04 -2.94 -4.76
CA LEU A 93 4.41 -3.44 -4.89
C LEU A 93 5.47 -2.37 -4.70
N GLY A 94 6.56 -2.74 -4.05
CA GLY A 94 7.76 -1.93 -3.92
C GLY A 94 9.04 -2.76 -4.01
N VAL A 95 10.17 -2.06 -4.11
CA VAL A 95 11.49 -2.72 -4.22
C VAL A 95 12.20 -2.93 -2.89
N GLY A 96 11.68 -2.34 -1.80
CA GLY A 96 12.36 -2.31 -0.51
C GLY A 96 13.50 -1.31 -0.45
N GLY A 97 13.60 -0.59 0.67
CA GLY A 97 14.64 0.42 0.91
C GLY A 97 15.65 0.01 1.99
N ARG A 98 15.38 -1.03 2.76
CA ARG A 98 16.20 -1.42 3.92
C ARG A 98 17.19 -2.51 3.58
N ALA A 99 18.43 -2.32 4.03
CA ALA A 99 19.50 -3.28 3.80
C ALA A 99 19.30 -4.60 4.57
N ASP A 100 18.74 -4.53 5.79
CA ASP A 100 18.48 -5.68 6.64
C ASP A 100 17.47 -6.67 6.02
N ASP A 101 16.38 -6.17 5.43
CA ASP A 101 15.40 -7.00 4.73
C ASP A 101 16.03 -7.73 3.54
N HIS A 102 16.85 -7.03 2.75
CA HIS A 102 17.58 -7.62 1.63
C HIS A 102 18.62 -8.66 2.10
N GLN A 103 19.34 -8.37 3.18
CA GLN A 103 20.33 -9.29 3.76
C GLN A 103 19.65 -10.56 4.27
N ALA A 104 18.53 -10.44 4.98
CA ALA A 104 17.80 -11.58 5.53
C ALA A 104 17.31 -12.55 4.45
N THR A 105 17.03 -12.05 3.24
CA THR A 105 16.53 -12.85 2.11
C THR A 105 17.61 -13.21 1.08
N GLY A 106 18.84 -12.76 1.26
CA GLY A 106 19.93 -12.97 0.31
C GLY A 106 19.78 -12.22 -1.01
N THR A 107 18.93 -11.20 -1.07
CA THR A 107 18.67 -10.42 -2.28
C THR A 107 19.67 -9.28 -2.44
N ASP A 108 20.30 -9.13 -3.60
CA ASP A 108 21.17 -7.98 -3.90
C ASP A 108 20.32 -6.71 -4.13
N PRO A 109 20.40 -5.69 -3.25
CA PRO A 109 19.59 -4.48 -3.39
C PRO A 109 19.90 -3.67 -4.66
N ARG A 110 21.05 -3.85 -5.28
CA ARG A 110 21.38 -3.19 -6.56
C ARG A 110 20.59 -3.75 -7.74
N GLN A 111 20.10 -4.99 -7.63
CA GLN A 111 19.32 -5.67 -8.67
C GLN A 111 17.80 -5.56 -8.45
N ARG A 112 17.35 -5.05 -7.31
CA ARG A 112 15.95 -5.07 -6.88
C ARG A 112 14.93 -4.55 -7.92
N GLY A 113 15.30 -3.52 -8.69
CA GLY A 113 14.43 -2.98 -9.76
C GLY A 113 14.28 -3.95 -10.93
N ARG A 114 15.41 -4.55 -11.40
CA ARG A 114 15.42 -5.56 -12.46
C ARG A 114 14.65 -6.82 -12.02
N ILE A 115 14.88 -7.28 -10.79
CA ILE A 115 14.18 -8.44 -10.23
C ILE A 115 12.67 -8.19 -10.28
N LEU A 116 12.20 -7.02 -9.85
CA LEU A 116 10.77 -6.69 -9.85
C LEU A 116 10.18 -6.66 -11.28
N ASP A 117 10.92 -6.13 -12.27
CA ASP A 117 10.46 -6.11 -13.65
C ASP A 117 10.31 -7.54 -14.23
N GLU A 118 11.29 -8.43 -13.93
CA GLU A 118 11.26 -9.84 -14.32
C GLU A 118 10.12 -10.60 -13.61
N GLN A 119 9.92 -10.34 -12.32
CA GLN A 119 8.83 -10.92 -11.53
C GLN A 119 7.47 -10.53 -12.11
N MET A 120 7.25 -9.26 -12.43
CA MET A 120 5.99 -8.80 -13.01
C MET A 120 5.69 -9.48 -14.33
N THR A 121 6.69 -9.60 -15.18
CA THR A 121 6.56 -10.32 -16.47
C THR A 121 6.13 -11.76 -16.24
N ARG A 122 6.76 -12.47 -15.29
CA ARG A 122 6.42 -13.85 -14.98
C ARG A 122 5.04 -13.99 -14.32
N MET A 123 4.71 -13.13 -13.36
CA MET A 123 3.41 -13.18 -12.68
C MET A 123 2.25 -12.96 -13.66
N ARG A 124 2.37 -12.02 -14.61
CA ARG A 124 1.36 -11.79 -15.66
C ARG A 124 1.19 -13.04 -16.55
N ARG A 125 2.28 -13.77 -16.89
CA ARG A 125 2.21 -15.02 -17.63
C ARG A 125 1.49 -16.13 -16.85
N ILE A 126 1.76 -16.22 -15.54
CA ILE A 126 1.07 -17.19 -14.67
C ILE A 126 -0.43 -16.86 -14.62
N TRP A 127 -0.79 -15.61 -14.36
CA TRP A 127 -2.20 -15.21 -14.23
C TRP A 127 -2.99 -15.30 -15.55
N SER A 128 -2.32 -15.19 -16.70
CA SER A 128 -2.94 -15.42 -18.01
C SER A 128 -3.10 -16.89 -18.37
N GLY A 129 -2.58 -17.82 -17.56
CA GLY A 129 -2.59 -19.26 -17.84
C GLY A 129 -1.51 -19.75 -18.81
N ALA A 130 -0.51 -18.90 -19.13
CA ALA A 130 0.63 -19.29 -19.98
C ALA A 130 1.65 -20.18 -19.26
N GLU A 131 1.55 -20.30 -17.93
CA GLU A 131 2.27 -21.29 -17.09
C GLU A 131 1.26 -22.07 -16.26
N GLU A 132 1.48 -23.40 -16.08
CA GLU A 132 0.56 -24.29 -15.34
C GLU A 132 0.70 -24.11 -13.82
N ILE A 133 0.50 -22.88 -13.33
CA ILE A 133 0.54 -22.51 -11.91
C ILE A 133 -0.82 -21.91 -11.53
N GLY A 134 -1.60 -22.65 -10.78
CA GLY A 134 -2.92 -22.22 -10.30
C GLY A 134 -2.95 -21.81 -8.83
N PRO A 135 -4.08 -21.28 -8.36
CA PRO A 135 -5.33 -21.04 -9.09
C PRO A 135 -5.25 -19.85 -10.04
N SER A 136 -6.14 -19.80 -11.05
CA SER A 136 -6.37 -18.55 -11.79
C SER A 136 -6.97 -17.50 -10.86
N PRO A 137 -6.62 -16.21 -10.96
CA PRO A 137 -7.21 -15.15 -10.16
C PRO A 137 -8.72 -15.00 -10.45
N ALA A 138 -9.46 -14.34 -9.56
CA ALA A 138 -10.86 -13.97 -9.80
C ALA A 138 -10.94 -12.82 -10.82
N THR A 139 -10.00 -11.89 -10.73
CA THR A 139 -9.88 -10.74 -11.64
C THR A 139 -9.16 -11.18 -12.93
N PRO A 140 -9.75 -11.01 -14.11
CA PRO A 140 -9.12 -11.37 -15.38
C PRO A 140 -7.75 -10.70 -15.56
N GLY A 141 -6.71 -11.49 -15.81
CA GLY A 141 -5.32 -11.01 -15.98
C GLY A 141 -4.56 -10.73 -14.69
N GLY A 142 -5.14 -10.99 -13.54
CA GLY A 142 -4.55 -10.81 -12.21
C GLY A 142 -5.22 -9.70 -11.38
N PRO A 143 -4.89 -9.62 -10.08
CA PRO A 143 -5.35 -8.51 -9.26
C PRO A 143 -4.83 -7.18 -9.80
N GLU A 144 -5.50 -6.07 -9.43
CA GLU A 144 -4.99 -4.72 -9.67
C GLU A 144 -3.58 -4.57 -9.08
N VAL A 145 -2.65 -3.98 -9.83
CA VAL A 145 -1.26 -3.80 -9.41
C VAL A 145 -0.93 -2.31 -9.31
N LEU A 146 -0.58 -1.86 -8.11
CA LEU A 146 -0.09 -0.50 -7.87
C LEU A 146 1.39 -0.54 -7.47
N PHE A 147 2.14 0.51 -7.79
CA PHE A 147 3.55 0.60 -7.39
C PHE A 147 3.82 1.79 -6.50
N GLY A 148 4.56 1.56 -5.40
CA GLY A 148 5.22 2.60 -4.63
C GLY A 148 6.54 3.00 -5.28
N ALA A 149 6.74 4.30 -5.54
CA ALA A 149 7.92 4.79 -6.26
C ALA A 149 8.25 6.25 -5.94
N PHE A 150 9.56 6.61 -6.08
CA PHE A 150 10.02 7.99 -5.97
C PHE A 150 10.96 8.36 -7.14
N ALA A 151 11.73 7.41 -7.65
CA ALA A 151 12.71 7.64 -8.72
C ALA A 151 12.13 7.37 -10.10
N ASP A 152 12.55 8.10 -11.11
CA ASP A 152 12.02 8.01 -12.47
C ASP A 152 11.99 6.57 -13.04
N PRO A 153 13.03 5.71 -12.88
CA PRO A 153 12.93 4.33 -13.36
C PRO A 153 11.82 3.50 -12.70
N ALA A 154 11.51 3.80 -11.43
CA ALA A 154 10.42 3.15 -10.70
C ALA A 154 9.04 3.72 -11.10
N LEU A 155 8.95 5.03 -11.39
CA LEU A 155 7.75 5.67 -11.93
C LEU A 155 7.43 5.15 -13.34
N GLN A 156 8.43 4.96 -14.19
CA GLN A 156 8.27 4.35 -15.52
C GLN A 156 7.77 2.90 -15.46
N ARG A 157 8.08 2.16 -14.37
CA ARG A 157 7.57 0.80 -14.15
C ARG A 157 6.05 0.78 -14.03
N ILE A 158 5.45 1.83 -13.45
CA ILE A 158 3.99 1.97 -13.34
C ILE A 158 3.37 1.88 -14.74
N ALA A 159 3.87 2.65 -15.69
CA ALA A 159 3.37 2.64 -17.07
C ALA A 159 3.57 1.30 -17.78
N ARG A 160 4.66 0.57 -17.47
CA ARG A 160 4.98 -0.73 -18.12
C ARG A 160 4.18 -1.91 -17.56
N HIS A 161 3.94 -1.94 -16.25
CA HIS A 161 3.46 -3.14 -15.56
C HIS A 161 2.26 -2.92 -14.64
N GLY A 162 1.99 -1.67 -14.23
CA GLY A 162 0.99 -1.33 -13.21
C GLY A 162 -0.33 -0.84 -13.75
N ASP A 163 -1.24 -0.68 -12.82
CA ASP A 163 -2.56 -0.08 -13.02
C ASP A 163 -2.65 1.29 -12.32
N GLY A 164 -1.63 1.63 -11.48
CA GLY A 164 -1.56 2.92 -10.80
C GLY A 164 -0.38 3.07 -9.84
N PHE A 165 -0.41 4.14 -9.08
CA PHE A 165 0.66 4.66 -8.24
C PHE A 165 0.22 4.78 -6.77
N LEU A 166 1.08 4.28 -5.86
CA LEU A 166 0.99 4.49 -4.41
C LEU A 166 2.00 5.56 -4.00
N CYS A 167 1.51 6.76 -3.69
CA CYS A 167 2.33 7.91 -3.37
C CYS A 167 2.40 8.14 -1.86
N ALA A 168 3.51 7.76 -1.24
CA ALA A 168 3.83 8.07 0.16
C ALA A 168 4.69 9.34 0.31
N ALA A 169 4.72 10.19 -0.71
CA ALA A 169 5.46 11.45 -0.68
C ALA A 169 4.70 12.53 0.12
N PRO A 170 5.45 13.45 0.76
CA PRO A 170 4.84 14.64 1.33
C PRO A 170 4.01 15.42 0.30
N PRO A 171 2.95 16.14 0.73
CA PRO A 171 2.08 16.88 -0.18
C PRO A 171 2.82 17.80 -1.18
N GLN A 172 3.93 18.41 -0.74
CA GLN A 172 4.74 19.32 -1.57
C GLN A 172 5.40 18.65 -2.78
N TRP A 173 5.61 17.32 -2.74
CA TRP A 173 6.25 16.55 -3.82
C TRP A 173 5.25 15.70 -4.62
N ALA A 174 4.08 15.46 -4.04
CA ALA A 174 3.10 14.55 -4.62
C ALA A 174 2.64 15.00 -6.01
N GLY A 175 2.39 16.31 -6.21
CA GLY A 175 1.97 16.86 -7.49
C GLY A 175 2.96 16.62 -8.62
N ASP A 176 4.27 16.83 -8.36
CA ASP A 176 5.32 16.57 -9.35
C ASP A 176 5.42 15.08 -9.69
N LEU A 177 5.24 14.19 -8.69
CA LEU A 177 5.26 12.74 -8.92
C LEU A 177 4.03 12.29 -9.72
N PHE A 178 2.85 12.82 -9.43
CA PHE A 178 1.63 12.54 -10.20
C PHE A 178 1.79 12.95 -11.66
N ALA A 179 2.25 14.19 -11.91
CA ALA A 179 2.49 14.68 -13.26
C ALA A 179 3.52 13.83 -14.03
N LYS A 180 4.57 13.34 -13.35
CA LYS A 180 5.55 12.42 -13.96
C LYS A 180 4.92 11.09 -14.32
N VAL A 181 4.11 10.51 -13.44
CA VAL A 181 3.44 9.21 -13.69
C VAL A 181 2.47 9.34 -14.86
N GLU A 182 1.67 10.39 -14.93
CA GLU A 182 0.74 10.64 -16.05
C GLU A 182 1.49 10.82 -17.38
N ARG A 183 2.61 11.56 -17.35
CA ARG A 183 3.46 11.69 -18.54
C ARG A 183 4.01 10.35 -19.00
N PHE A 184 4.61 9.54 -18.09
CA PHE A 184 5.13 8.22 -18.45
C PHE A 184 4.04 7.26 -18.93
N TRP A 185 2.81 7.38 -18.39
CA TRP A 185 1.66 6.63 -18.83
C TRP A 185 1.27 6.95 -20.27
N THR A 186 1.20 8.24 -20.59
CA THR A 186 0.90 8.73 -21.94
C THR A 186 2.01 8.36 -22.93
N ASP A 187 3.28 8.55 -22.56
CA ASP A 187 4.46 8.22 -23.37
C ASP A 187 4.55 6.72 -23.70
N ALA A 188 4.02 5.87 -22.80
CA ALA A 188 3.92 4.42 -23.00
C ALA A 188 2.71 4.01 -23.87
N GLY A 189 1.89 4.95 -24.34
CA GLY A 189 0.70 4.69 -25.16
C GLY A 189 -0.43 3.97 -24.39
N ARG A 190 -0.50 4.15 -23.06
CA ARG A 190 -1.55 3.54 -22.23
C ARG A 190 -2.84 4.34 -22.34
N ASP A 191 -3.97 3.65 -22.51
CA ASP A 191 -5.30 4.26 -22.49
C ASP A 191 -5.71 4.71 -21.08
N GLY A 192 -6.56 5.75 -21.00
CA GLY A 192 -7.06 6.28 -19.76
C GLY A 192 -5.99 6.96 -18.90
N ARG A 193 -6.15 6.88 -17.59
CA ARG A 193 -5.16 7.39 -16.62
C ARG A 193 -4.83 6.33 -15.55
N PRO A 194 -3.62 6.36 -14.96
CA PRO A 194 -3.29 5.50 -13.83
C PRO A 194 -4.11 5.89 -12.60
N ARG A 195 -4.47 4.90 -11.77
CA ARG A 195 -5.06 5.18 -10.46
C ARG A 195 -4.03 5.83 -9.55
N MET A 196 -4.38 6.97 -8.95
CA MET A 196 -3.51 7.74 -8.05
C MET A 196 -3.99 7.56 -6.61
N VAL A 197 -3.19 6.91 -5.79
CA VAL A 197 -3.46 6.72 -4.36
C VAL A 197 -2.40 7.48 -3.57
N ALA A 198 -2.84 8.46 -2.77
CA ALA A 198 -1.99 9.20 -1.85
C ALA A 198 -2.03 8.57 -0.46
N GLN A 199 -1.03 8.88 0.37
CA GLN A 199 -0.94 8.39 1.74
C GLN A 199 -0.51 9.50 2.69
N VAL A 200 -1.15 9.55 3.87
CA VAL A 200 -0.75 10.41 5.00
C VAL A 200 -0.76 9.60 6.29
N ASN A 201 0.12 9.95 7.23
CA ASN A 201 0.08 9.39 8.57
C ASN A 201 -0.90 10.19 9.42
N VAL A 202 -1.69 9.52 10.23
CA VAL A 202 -2.72 10.13 11.06
C VAL A 202 -2.85 9.46 12.42
N ALA A 203 -3.06 10.26 13.45
CA ALA A 203 -3.51 9.81 14.76
C ALA A 203 -4.32 10.92 15.40
N LEU A 204 -5.52 10.61 15.87
CA LEU A 204 -6.40 11.57 16.54
C LEU A 204 -6.46 11.27 18.04
N GLU A 205 -6.58 12.33 18.85
CA GLU A 205 -6.80 12.24 20.31
C GLU A 205 -5.68 11.48 21.07
N SER A 206 -6.05 10.42 21.80
CA SER A 206 -5.14 9.66 22.67
C SER A 206 -4.04 8.89 21.93
N ASP A 207 -4.19 8.64 20.64
CA ASP A 207 -3.26 7.82 19.87
C ASP A 207 -2.00 8.56 19.41
N VAL A 208 -1.93 9.88 19.58
CA VAL A 208 -0.88 10.71 18.98
C VAL A 208 0.54 10.34 19.45
N ASP A 209 0.73 10.15 20.75
CA ASP A 209 2.08 9.87 21.29
C ASP A 209 2.53 8.43 20.98
N GLU A 210 1.62 7.46 21.02
CA GLU A 210 1.88 6.09 20.63
C GLU A 210 2.23 6.03 19.13
N ALA A 211 1.45 6.68 18.29
CA ALA A 211 1.69 6.74 16.85
C ALA A 211 3.02 7.41 16.49
N ARG A 212 3.41 8.49 17.18
CA ARG A 212 4.74 9.09 17.00
C ARG A 212 5.86 8.13 17.33
N THR A 213 5.74 7.41 18.44
CA THR A 213 6.72 6.43 18.87
C THR A 213 6.85 5.31 17.83
N ALA A 214 5.73 4.77 17.35
CA ALA A 214 5.70 3.73 16.34
C ALA A 214 6.32 4.19 15.00
N ILE A 215 6.03 5.42 14.55
CA ILE A 215 6.66 6.01 13.35
C ILE A 215 8.19 6.12 13.53
N LEU A 216 8.65 6.62 14.66
CA LEU A 216 10.08 6.79 14.94
C LEU A 216 10.80 5.45 14.99
N ASP A 217 10.20 4.41 15.56
CA ASP A 217 10.73 3.07 15.58
C ASP A 217 10.79 2.47 14.17
N TYR A 218 9.68 2.47 13.47
CA TYR A 218 9.58 1.89 12.13
C TYR A 218 10.51 2.55 11.10
N TYR A 219 10.57 3.89 11.08
CA TYR A 219 11.38 4.68 10.15
C TYR A 219 12.74 5.09 10.73
N GLY A 220 13.13 4.65 11.93
CA GLY A 220 14.36 5.07 12.63
C GLY A 220 15.63 4.93 11.79
N PHE A 221 15.69 3.94 10.89
CA PHE A 221 16.81 3.76 9.94
C PHE A 221 17.00 4.92 8.95
N THR A 222 16.02 5.80 8.79
CA THR A 222 16.07 6.96 7.88
C THR A 222 16.59 8.23 8.56
N GLY A 223 16.90 8.18 9.86
CA GLY A 223 17.44 9.33 10.61
C GLY A 223 16.46 10.51 10.66
N ASP A 224 16.88 11.67 10.12
CA ASP A 224 16.07 12.90 10.15
C ASP A 224 14.71 12.75 9.46
N TRP A 225 14.63 11.90 8.45
CA TRP A 225 13.36 11.65 7.76
C TRP A 225 12.32 11.03 8.69
N ALA A 226 12.71 10.14 9.60
CA ALA A 226 11.79 9.55 10.59
C ALA A 226 11.17 10.65 11.48
N ARG A 227 11.99 11.58 11.97
CA ARG A 227 11.51 12.73 12.78
C ARG A 227 10.55 13.60 11.99
N GLN A 228 10.92 13.98 10.76
CA GLN A 228 10.05 14.76 9.89
C GLN A 228 8.74 14.03 9.56
N THR A 229 8.77 12.71 9.41
CA THR A 229 7.56 11.90 9.16
C THR A 229 6.63 11.93 10.38
N ALA A 230 7.17 11.80 11.59
CA ALA A 230 6.41 11.89 12.82
C ALA A 230 5.83 13.31 13.07
N GLU A 231 6.59 14.36 12.72
CA GLU A 231 6.15 15.76 12.82
C GLU A 231 5.04 16.11 11.84
N ARG A 232 5.04 15.50 10.65
CA ARG A 232 4.02 15.71 9.61
C ARG A 232 2.76 14.88 9.80
N MET A 233 2.73 14.01 10.81
CA MET A 233 1.53 13.23 11.11
C MET A 233 0.36 14.17 11.41
N LEU A 234 -0.79 13.91 10.80
CA LEU A 234 -2.01 14.69 11.02
C LEU A 234 -2.61 14.30 12.37
N THR A 235 -2.91 15.30 13.20
CA THR A 235 -3.36 15.07 14.58
C THR A 235 -4.71 15.72 14.90
N THR A 236 -5.30 16.42 13.93
CA THR A 236 -6.63 17.04 14.10
C THR A 236 -7.54 16.76 12.91
N PRO A 237 -8.87 16.76 13.11
CA PRO A 237 -9.85 16.62 12.03
C PRO A 237 -9.68 17.64 10.91
N GLU A 238 -9.32 18.90 11.24
CA GLU A 238 -9.10 19.97 10.27
C GLU A 238 -7.95 19.64 9.35
N GLN A 239 -6.81 19.18 9.90
CA GLN A 239 -5.64 18.76 9.11
C GLN A 239 -5.98 17.61 8.15
N VAL A 240 -6.81 16.64 8.58
CA VAL A 240 -7.25 15.55 7.72
C VAL A 240 -8.10 16.07 6.54
N ARG A 241 -9.05 16.99 6.81
CA ARG A 241 -9.88 17.60 5.76
C ARG A 241 -9.06 18.45 4.79
N GLU A 242 -8.08 19.22 5.29
CA GLU A 242 -7.17 20.00 4.46
C GLU A 242 -6.31 19.11 3.56
N ALA A 243 -5.74 18.04 4.10
CA ALA A 243 -4.99 17.05 3.32
C ALA A 243 -5.88 16.38 2.25
N ALA A 244 -7.10 16.00 2.62
CA ALA A 244 -8.07 15.41 1.70
C ALA A 244 -8.38 16.36 0.53
N LYS A 245 -8.64 17.63 0.82
CA LYS A 245 -8.85 18.66 -0.21
C LYS A 245 -7.63 18.81 -1.11
N HIS A 246 -6.44 18.93 -0.52
CA HIS A 246 -5.19 19.10 -1.25
C HIS A 246 -4.94 17.94 -2.23
N PHE A 247 -5.04 16.69 -1.77
CA PHE A 247 -4.83 15.52 -2.64
C PHE A 247 -5.93 15.35 -3.69
N ALA A 248 -7.18 15.71 -3.37
CA ALA A 248 -8.26 15.75 -4.36
C ALA A 248 -7.98 16.78 -5.46
N ASP A 249 -7.50 17.97 -5.11
CA ASP A 249 -7.11 19.04 -6.06
C ASP A 249 -5.92 18.60 -6.95
N LEU A 250 -5.04 17.71 -6.46
CA LEU A 250 -3.96 17.09 -7.23
C LEU A 250 -4.42 15.93 -8.12
N GLY A 251 -5.68 15.51 -8.03
CA GLY A 251 -6.24 14.42 -8.83
C GLY A 251 -6.08 13.02 -8.22
N ALA A 252 -5.84 12.90 -6.92
CA ALA A 252 -5.86 11.61 -6.25
C ALA A 252 -7.25 10.96 -6.30
N ASP A 253 -7.30 9.66 -6.60
CA ASP A 253 -8.51 8.85 -6.55
C ASP A 253 -8.87 8.43 -5.13
N GLU A 254 -7.84 8.23 -4.31
CA GLU A 254 -7.98 7.77 -2.93
C GLU A 254 -6.88 8.33 -2.03
N LEU A 255 -7.22 8.63 -0.78
CA LEU A 255 -6.29 8.99 0.28
C LEU A 255 -6.27 7.91 1.35
N MET A 256 -5.13 7.25 1.54
CA MET A 256 -4.88 6.29 2.61
C MET A 256 -4.50 7.03 3.90
N LEU A 257 -5.29 6.85 4.94
CA LEU A 257 -5.07 7.38 6.29
C LEU A 257 -4.34 6.31 7.10
N TYR A 258 -3.01 6.45 7.21
CA TYR A 258 -2.16 5.46 7.85
C TYR A 258 -2.14 5.63 9.37
N CYS A 259 -2.67 4.64 10.08
CA CYS A 259 -2.78 4.59 11.54
C CYS A 259 -1.58 3.84 12.14
N TRP A 260 -1.00 4.38 13.20
CA TRP A 260 0.17 3.81 13.88
C TRP A 260 -0.12 3.44 15.34
N GLY A 261 -1.15 4.04 15.94
CA GLY A 261 -1.67 3.64 17.25
C GLY A 261 -2.48 2.35 17.15
N THR A 262 -2.64 1.65 18.27
CA THR A 262 -3.26 0.32 18.32
C THR A 262 -4.76 0.34 18.65
N ASP A 263 -5.33 1.47 19.09
CA ASP A 263 -6.75 1.57 19.44
C ASP A 263 -7.68 1.49 18.21
N PRO A 264 -8.53 0.43 18.08
CA PRO A 264 -9.48 0.32 16.96
C PRO A 264 -10.54 1.44 16.93
N GLY A 265 -10.77 2.16 18.05
CA GLY A 265 -11.64 3.34 18.09
C GLY A 265 -11.19 4.48 17.17
N GLN A 266 -9.92 4.45 16.72
CA GLN A 266 -9.40 5.37 15.71
C GLN A 266 -10.18 5.28 14.40
N VAL A 267 -10.70 4.11 14.03
CA VAL A 267 -11.53 3.92 12.83
C VAL A 267 -12.77 4.79 12.89
N ASP A 268 -13.46 4.76 14.03
CA ASP A 268 -14.72 5.50 14.23
C ASP A 268 -14.45 7.03 14.23
N ARG A 269 -13.39 7.47 14.93
CA ARG A 269 -12.96 8.88 14.93
C ARG A 269 -12.64 9.39 13.53
N LEU A 270 -11.96 8.59 12.72
CA LEU A 270 -11.65 8.96 11.33
C LEU A 270 -12.90 8.90 10.44
N ALA A 271 -13.82 7.95 10.67
CA ALA A 271 -15.08 7.89 9.95
C ALA A 271 -15.89 9.17 10.11
N ASP A 272 -15.97 9.73 11.33
CA ASP A 272 -16.64 11.00 11.61
C ASP A 272 -16.02 12.20 10.87
N VAL A 273 -14.73 12.12 10.55
CA VAL A 273 -14.02 13.22 9.84
C VAL A 273 -14.26 13.19 8.33
N VAL A 274 -14.40 11.97 7.74
CA VAL A 274 -14.41 11.77 6.28
C VAL A 274 -15.81 11.46 5.70
N SER A 275 -16.83 11.38 6.55
CA SER A 275 -18.25 11.11 6.17
C SER A 275 -18.97 12.29 5.53
#